data_a7cd667493d95e2cc11cc73563985229
#
_entry.id   a7cd667493d95e2cc11cc73563985229
#
_cell.length_a   1.000
_cell.length_b   1.000
_cell.length_c   1.000
_cell.angle_alpha   90.00
_cell.angle_beta   90.00
_cell.angle_gamma   90.00
#
_symmetry.space_group_name_H-M   'P 1'
#
loop_
_entity.id
_entity.type
_entity.pdbx_description
1 polymer ?
#
loop_
_entity_poly.entity_id
_entity_poly.type
_entity_poly.pdbx_seq_one_letter_code
_entity_poly.pdbx_strand_id
1 'polypeptide(L)'
;MMGAVVEAAKKGMPVLGICNGFQILTETGLLPGALTRNQGLNFHCVDTYLEVENTETAWTSQLGERIYVPAKHGEGRFQAAPETIEALEKEGRVVFRYSDNFNGSINGIAGVTNETGRVVGLMPHPEHAIETLTGPSTDGLGLFNSAIDAISKIGA
;
A
#
# COMPACT_ATOMS: atom_id res chain seq x y z
N MET A 1 1.00 -15.15 -15.50
CA MET A 1 1.03 -13.69 -15.23
C MET A 1 1.79 -13.38 -13.93
N MET A 2 1.53 -14.05 -12.81
CA MET A 2 2.22 -13.80 -11.52
C MET A 2 3.74 -14.05 -11.56
N GLY A 3 4.21 -15.06 -12.30
CA GLY A 3 5.65 -15.30 -12.46
C GLY A 3 6.44 -14.09 -12.97
N ALA A 4 5.87 -13.35 -13.92
CA ALA A 4 6.51 -12.14 -14.46
C ALA A 4 6.60 -11.01 -13.42
N VAL A 5 5.58 -10.85 -12.56
CA VAL A 5 5.58 -9.85 -11.47
C VAL A 5 6.64 -10.21 -10.42
N VAL A 6 6.72 -11.48 -10.03
CA VAL A 6 7.73 -11.97 -9.08
C VAL A 6 9.15 -11.79 -9.63
N GLU A 7 9.36 -12.06 -10.93
CA GLU A 7 10.65 -11.82 -11.57
C GLU A 7 11.01 -10.33 -11.64
N ALA A 8 10.05 -9.46 -11.96
CA ALA A 8 10.25 -8.01 -11.97
C ALA A 8 10.66 -7.50 -10.58
N ALA A 9 9.94 -7.94 -9.53
CA ALA A 9 10.27 -7.60 -8.16
C ALA A 9 11.68 -8.07 -7.76
N LYS A 10 12.07 -9.31 -8.14
CA LYS A 10 13.42 -9.85 -7.89
C LYS A 10 14.52 -9.08 -8.64
N LYS A 11 14.21 -8.51 -9.79
CA LYS A 11 15.12 -7.62 -10.55
C LYS A 11 15.18 -6.19 -9.99
N GLY A 12 14.48 -5.92 -8.89
CA GLY A 12 14.44 -4.61 -8.26
C GLY A 12 13.56 -3.58 -8.96
N MET A 13 12.65 -4.02 -9.83
CA MET A 13 11.65 -3.12 -10.41
C MET A 13 10.64 -2.69 -9.34
N PRO A 14 10.20 -1.42 -9.33
CA PRO A 14 9.10 -0.99 -8.48
C PRO A 14 7.80 -1.75 -8.82
N VAL A 15 7.15 -2.30 -7.81
CA VAL A 15 5.88 -3.02 -7.93
C VAL A 15 4.89 -2.43 -6.94
N LEU A 16 3.70 -2.04 -7.42
CA LEU A 16 2.60 -1.56 -6.59
C LEU A 16 1.43 -2.53 -6.68
N GLY A 17 0.96 -3.01 -5.54
CA GLY A 17 -0.26 -3.79 -5.42
C GLY A 17 -1.36 -2.98 -4.77
N ILE A 18 -2.42 -2.64 -5.52
CA ILE A 18 -3.57 -1.89 -5.02
C ILE A 18 -4.74 -2.86 -4.84
N CYS A 19 -5.40 -2.81 -3.68
CA CYS A 19 -6.57 -3.61 -3.33
C CYS A 19 -6.33 -5.11 -3.56
N ASN A 20 -6.96 -5.72 -4.58
CA ASN A 20 -6.71 -7.11 -4.98
C ASN A 20 -5.22 -7.36 -5.34
N GLY A 21 -4.51 -6.37 -5.88
CA GLY A 21 -3.07 -6.45 -6.12
C GLY A 21 -2.28 -6.65 -4.83
N PHE A 22 -2.65 -5.98 -3.74
CA PHE A 22 -2.03 -6.20 -2.43
C PHE A 22 -2.30 -7.61 -1.89
N GLN A 23 -3.53 -8.11 -2.02
CA GLN A 23 -3.87 -9.51 -1.66
C GLN A 23 -2.96 -10.49 -2.40
N ILE A 24 -2.80 -10.32 -3.71
CA ILE A 24 -1.93 -11.15 -4.54
C ILE A 24 -0.46 -11.08 -4.09
N LEU A 25 0.04 -9.88 -3.73
CA LEU A 25 1.42 -9.73 -3.25
C LEU A 25 1.65 -10.46 -1.92
N THR A 26 0.66 -10.51 -1.02
CA THR A 26 0.75 -11.29 0.22
C THR A 26 0.66 -12.79 -0.05
N GLU A 27 -0.24 -13.23 -0.93
CA GLU A 27 -0.37 -14.66 -1.31
C GLU A 27 0.87 -15.22 -2.01
N THR A 28 1.57 -14.39 -2.78
CA THR A 28 2.83 -14.78 -3.45
C THR A 28 4.06 -14.71 -2.55
N GLY A 29 3.91 -14.21 -1.32
CA GLY A 29 5.01 -14.03 -0.38
C GLY A 29 5.97 -12.88 -0.73
N LEU A 30 5.62 -11.99 -1.67
CA LEU A 30 6.38 -10.77 -1.96
C LEU A 30 6.19 -9.73 -0.86
N LEU A 31 5.08 -9.76 -0.16
CA LEU A 31 4.80 -8.97 1.04
C LEU A 31 4.37 -9.87 2.19
N PRO A 32 4.68 -9.52 3.44
CA PRO A 32 4.25 -10.29 4.61
C PRO A 32 2.78 -10.03 4.94
N GLY A 33 2.18 -10.92 5.73
CA GLY A 33 0.81 -10.81 6.22
C GLY A 33 -0.23 -11.41 5.29
N ALA A 34 -1.48 -11.11 5.57
CA ALA A 34 -2.64 -11.56 4.80
C ALA A 34 -3.77 -10.52 4.90
N LEU A 35 -4.60 -10.46 3.87
CA LEU A 35 -5.82 -9.65 3.86
C LEU A 35 -7.01 -10.58 4.12
N THR A 36 -7.85 -10.19 5.08
CA THR A 36 -9.03 -10.94 5.49
C THR A 36 -10.28 -10.05 5.38
N ARG A 37 -11.45 -10.65 5.63
CA ARG A 37 -12.70 -9.90 5.64
C ARG A 37 -12.67 -8.77 6.66
N ASN A 38 -13.23 -7.63 6.27
CA ASN A 38 -13.38 -6.47 7.16
C ASN A 38 -14.11 -6.86 8.46
N GLN A 39 -13.76 -6.21 9.55
CA GLN A 39 -14.51 -6.32 10.78
C GLN A 39 -15.97 -5.90 10.56
N GLY A 40 -16.92 -6.70 11.04
CA GLY A 40 -18.36 -6.48 10.76
C GLY A 40 -18.84 -7.04 9.43
N LEU A 41 -17.95 -7.66 8.61
CA LEU A 41 -18.27 -8.35 7.33
C LEU A 41 -18.91 -7.45 6.27
N ASN A 42 -18.82 -6.13 6.42
CA ASN A 42 -19.36 -5.17 5.47
C ASN A 42 -18.35 -4.80 4.39
N PHE A 43 -18.86 -4.56 3.19
CA PHE A 43 -18.12 -3.86 2.15
C PHE A 43 -18.09 -2.36 2.49
N HIS A 44 -16.91 -1.78 2.57
CA HIS A 44 -16.74 -0.34 2.75
C HIS A 44 -16.44 0.33 1.41
N CYS A 45 -17.14 1.45 1.15
CA CYS A 45 -16.87 2.34 0.03
C CYS A 45 -16.88 3.77 0.59
N VAL A 46 -15.71 4.23 1.01
CA VAL A 46 -15.55 5.50 1.75
C VAL A 46 -14.27 6.18 1.31
N ASP A 47 -14.27 7.52 1.34
CA ASP A 47 -13.04 8.29 1.22
C ASP A 47 -12.41 8.40 2.62
N THR A 48 -11.09 8.19 2.71
CA THR A 48 -10.38 8.11 3.97
C THR A 48 -9.01 8.78 3.90
N TYR A 49 -8.54 9.28 5.04
CA TYR A 49 -7.16 9.69 5.18
C TYR A 49 -6.27 8.49 5.52
N LEU A 50 -5.10 8.47 4.88
CA LEU A 50 -4.00 7.58 5.25
C LEU A 50 -2.84 8.42 5.76
N GLU A 51 -2.34 8.08 6.94
CA GLU A 51 -1.06 8.58 7.43
C GLU A 51 0.07 7.87 6.67
N VAL A 52 1.07 8.64 6.22
CA VAL A 52 2.24 8.13 5.50
C VAL A 52 3.37 7.94 6.51
N GLU A 53 3.59 6.68 6.92
CA GLU A 53 4.57 6.33 7.96
C GLU A 53 6.00 6.23 7.41
N ASN A 54 6.14 5.86 6.12
CA ASN A 54 7.43 5.70 5.48
C ASN A 54 7.44 6.38 4.10
N THR A 55 8.29 7.40 3.96
CA THR A 55 8.50 8.16 2.71
C THR A 55 9.74 7.71 1.93
N GLU A 56 10.45 6.67 2.37
CA GLU A 56 11.70 6.21 1.76
C GLU A 56 11.51 5.06 0.76
N THR A 57 10.26 4.73 0.42
CA THR A 57 9.98 3.70 -0.58
C THR A 57 10.02 4.26 -2.00
N ALA A 58 10.07 3.36 -3.00
CA ALA A 58 9.99 3.75 -4.42
C ALA A 58 8.64 4.42 -4.78
N TRP A 59 7.63 4.36 -3.91
CA TRP A 59 6.27 4.82 -4.17
C TRP A 59 5.83 6.00 -3.29
N THR A 60 6.65 6.44 -2.34
CA THR A 60 6.22 7.41 -1.31
C THR A 60 7.10 8.63 -1.15
N SER A 61 8.21 8.72 -1.89
CA SER A 61 9.21 9.80 -1.75
C SER A 61 8.67 11.20 -2.06
N GLN A 62 7.56 11.31 -2.77
CA GLN A 62 6.89 12.59 -3.08
C GLN A 62 5.54 12.75 -2.37
N LEU A 63 5.26 11.97 -1.34
CA LEU A 63 4.07 12.12 -0.51
C LEU A 63 4.32 13.08 0.66
N GLY A 64 3.25 13.77 1.06
CA GLY A 64 3.20 14.49 2.34
C GLY A 64 2.93 13.55 3.52
N GLU A 65 2.67 14.11 4.69
CA GLU A 65 2.42 13.34 5.92
C GLU A 65 1.15 12.47 5.84
N ARG A 66 0.19 12.84 5.01
CA ARG A 66 -1.04 12.08 4.78
C ARG A 66 -1.60 12.31 3.39
N ILE A 67 -2.41 11.35 2.92
CA ILE A 67 -3.13 11.41 1.64
C ILE A 67 -4.61 11.10 1.83
N TYR A 68 -5.48 11.71 1.02
CA TYR A 68 -6.92 11.49 1.03
C TYR A 68 -7.34 10.70 -0.20
N VAL A 69 -7.76 9.45 -0.01
CA VAL A 69 -7.98 8.47 -1.08
C VAL A 69 -9.23 7.62 -0.83
N PRO A 70 -9.88 7.08 -1.88
CA PRO A 70 -11.00 6.16 -1.71
C PRO A 70 -10.53 4.79 -1.22
N ALA A 71 -11.31 4.17 -0.32
CA ALA A 71 -11.20 2.78 0.07
C ALA A 71 -12.48 2.03 -0.37
N LYS A 72 -12.34 0.94 -1.14
CA LYS A 72 -13.44 0.18 -1.73
C LYS A 72 -13.15 -1.32 -1.60
N HIS A 73 -13.46 -1.92 -0.45
CA HIS A 73 -13.14 -3.32 -0.21
C HIS A 73 -14.02 -3.99 0.85
N GLY A 74 -14.25 -5.30 0.69
CA GLY A 74 -14.86 -6.18 1.69
C GLY A 74 -13.84 -7.05 2.42
N GLU A 75 -12.65 -7.20 1.85
CA GLU A 75 -11.57 -8.06 2.34
C GLU A 75 -10.24 -7.27 2.40
N GLY A 76 -10.24 -6.17 3.14
CA GLY A 76 -9.09 -5.28 3.28
C GLY A 76 -8.45 -5.23 4.66
N ARG A 77 -8.88 -6.11 5.57
CA ARG A 77 -8.38 -6.18 6.93
C ARG A 77 -7.01 -6.85 6.97
N PHE A 78 -5.96 -6.08 7.18
CA PHE A 78 -4.60 -6.62 7.30
C PHE A 78 -4.41 -7.36 8.62
N GLN A 79 -3.84 -8.56 8.52
CA GLN A 79 -3.52 -9.44 9.64
C GLN A 79 -2.15 -10.09 9.42
N ALA A 80 -1.41 -10.29 10.51
CA ALA A 80 -0.17 -11.05 10.52
C ALA A 80 0.11 -11.62 11.90
N ALA A 81 1.05 -12.56 12.00
CA ALA A 81 1.54 -13.05 13.27
C ALA A 81 2.21 -11.93 14.08
N PRO A 82 2.17 -11.96 15.42
CA PRO A 82 2.75 -10.91 16.27
C PRO A 82 4.21 -10.60 15.93
N GLU A 83 5.02 -11.62 15.66
CA GLU A 83 6.43 -11.48 15.32
C GLU A 83 6.61 -10.74 13.98
N THR A 84 5.70 -10.97 13.02
CA THR A 84 5.70 -10.26 11.72
C THR A 84 5.33 -8.79 11.91
N ILE A 85 4.35 -8.51 12.76
CA ILE A 85 3.96 -7.12 13.08
C ILE A 85 5.12 -6.38 13.74
N GLU A 86 5.76 -7.00 14.74
CA GLU A 86 6.92 -6.42 15.43
C GLU A 86 8.06 -6.12 14.45
N ALA A 87 8.35 -7.04 13.52
CA ALA A 87 9.35 -6.85 12.49
C ALA A 87 9.00 -5.69 11.55
N LEU A 88 7.75 -5.62 11.06
CA LEU A 88 7.26 -4.54 10.20
C LEU A 88 7.40 -3.17 10.85
N GLU A 89 7.03 -3.07 12.13
CA GLU A 89 7.13 -1.83 12.91
C GLU A 89 8.60 -1.42 13.12
N LYS A 90 9.43 -2.36 13.58
CA LYS A 90 10.85 -2.11 13.88
C LYS A 90 11.67 -1.74 12.65
N GLU A 91 11.37 -2.35 11.51
CA GLU A 91 12.08 -2.14 10.24
C GLU A 91 11.52 -0.96 9.43
N GLY A 92 10.48 -0.26 9.92
CA GLY A 92 9.83 0.85 9.23
C GLY A 92 9.15 0.40 7.93
N ARG A 93 8.62 -0.82 7.88
CA ARG A 93 7.99 -1.40 6.69
C ARG A 93 6.47 -1.21 6.65
N VAL A 94 5.88 -0.62 7.67
CA VAL A 94 4.53 -0.08 7.60
C VAL A 94 4.60 1.22 6.81
N VAL A 95 3.89 1.30 5.69
CA VAL A 95 3.93 2.45 4.78
C VAL A 95 2.76 3.37 5.01
N PHE A 96 1.57 2.79 5.17
CA PHE A 96 0.33 3.54 5.34
C PHE A 96 -0.47 3.00 6.52
N ARG A 97 -1.12 3.93 7.27
CA ARG A 97 -2.14 3.61 8.27
C ARG A 97 -3.44 4.33 7.97
N TYR A 98 -4.54 3.69 8.27
CA TYR A 98 -5.84 4.36 8.31
C TYR A 98 -5.87 5.36 9.46
N SER A 99 -6.20 6.64 9.21
CA SER A 99 -6.47 7.61 10.26
C SER A 99 -7.71 7.21 11.08
N ASP A 100 -8.70 6.60 10.40
CA ASP A 100 -9.84 5.93 11.03
C ASP A 100 -9.83 4.45 10.63
N ASN A 101 -9.54 3.57 11.57
CA ASN A 101 -9.42 2.13 11.32
C ASN A 101 -10.78 1.44 11.24
N PHE A 102 -11.57 1.79 10.23
CA PHE A 102 -12.95 1.32 10.04
C PHE A 102 -13.07 -0.16 9.70
N ASN A 103 -12.00 -0.81 9.24
CA ASN A 103 -12.02 -2.21 8.79
C ASN A 103 -11.41 -3.20 9.79
N GLY A 104 -10.83 -2.71 10.89
CA GLY A 104 -10.24 -3.53 11.94
C GLY A 104 -8.87 -4.13 11.58
N SER A 105 -8.12 -3.52 10.64
CA SER A 105 -6.73 -3.89 10.37
C SER A 105 -5.88 -3.77 11.64
N ILE A 106 -4.96 -4.75 11.84
CA ILE A 106 -4.06 -4.70 13.00
C ILE A 106 -3.23 -3.42 12.96
N ASN A 107 -3.13 -2.70 14.07
CA ASN A 107 -2.46 -1.41 14.22
C ASN A 107 -2.88 -0.35 13.16
N GLY A 108 -4.08 -0.48 12.59
CA GLY A 108 -4.54 0.41 11.51
C GLY A 108 -3.77 0.27 10.20
N ILE A 109 -2.98 -0.77 10.01
CA ILE A 109 -2.14 -0.94 8.81
C ILE A 109 -3.01 -0.98 7.55
N ALA A 110 -2.78 -0.04 6.64
CA ALA A 110 -3.44 0.07 5.34
C ALA A 110 -2.54 -0.37 4.19
N GLY A 111 -1.21 -0.35 4.40
CA GLY A 111 -0.22 -0.77 3.41
C GLY A 111 1.15 -1.00 4.01
N VAL A 112 1.89 -1.92 3.39
CA VAL A 112 3.25 -2.33 3.81
C VAL A 112 4.20 -2.40 2.61
N THR A 113 5.50 -2.46 2.90
CA THR A 113 6.54 -2.66 1.89
C THR A 113 7.41 -3.88 2.19
N ASN A 114 8.13 -4.35 1.17
CA ASN A 114 9.18 -5.34 1.35
C ASN A 114 10.47 -4.69 1.89
N GLU A 115 11.49 -5.49 2.18
CA GLU A 115 12.76 -5.05 2.75
C GLU A 115 13.50 -4.01 1.88
N THR A 116 13.28 -4.01 0.58
CA THR A 116 13.95 -3.07 -0.35
C THR A 116 13.20 -1.76 -0.55
N GLY A 117 11.97 -1.62 -0.03
CA GLY A 117 11.12 -0.46 -0.28
C GLY A 117 10.59 -0.36 -1.72
N ARG A 118 10.79 -1.39 -2.56
CA ARG A 118 10.40 -1.34 -3.98
C ARG A 118 9.06 -2.00 -4.27
N VAL A 119 8.67 -2.97 -3.45
CA VAL A 119 7.34 -3.62 -3.55
C VAL A 119 6.47 -3.03 -2.45
N VAL A 120 5.40 -2.34 -2.82
CA VAL A 120 4.44 -1.74 -1.89
C VAL A 120 3.05 -2.29 -2.19
N GLY A 121 2.32 -2.64 -1.15
CA GLY A 121 0.91 -3.02 -1.22
C GLY A 121 0.07 -2.12 -0.33
N LEU A 122 -1.10 -1.69 -0.82
CA LEU A 122 -2.08 -0.96 -0.02
C LEU A 122 -3.50 -1.31 -0.45
N MET A 123 -4.46 -1.21 0.48
CA MET A 123 -5.87 -1.53 0.18
C MET A 123 -6.65 -0.38 -0.43
N PRO A 124 -6.50 0.89 0.00
CA PRO A 124 -7.13 2.03 -0.67
C PRO A 124 -6.62 2.26 -2.09
N HIS A 125 -7.34 3.09 -2.83
CA HIS A 125 -7.18 3.31 -4.27
C HIS A 125 -6.60 4.70 -4.59
N PRO A 126 -5.27 4.91 -4.53
CA PRO A 126 -4.66 6.18 -4.90
C PRO A 126 -4.85 6.53 -6.38
N GLU A 127 -5.04 5.53 -7.27
CA GLU A 127 -5.32 5.75 -8.69
C GLU A 127 -6.68 6.41 -8.95
N HIS A 128 -7.56 6.42 -7.96
CA HIS A 128 -8.83 7.16 -7.99
C HIS A 128 -8.74 8.55 -7.34
N ALA A 129 -7.55 8.99 -6.96
CA ALA A 129 -7.27 10.31 -6.37
C ALA A 129 -6.14 11.01 -7.14
N ILE A 130 -6.26 11.10 -8.47
CA ILE A 130 -5.25 11.68 -9.38
C ILE A 130 -5.75 12.94 -10.07
N GLU A 131 -7.05 13.20 -10.06
CA GLU A 131 -7.65 14.40 -10.63
C GLU A 131 -8.91 14.81 -9.85
N THR A 132 -9.17 16.11 -9.78
CA THR A 132 -10.26 16.68 -8.98
C THR A 132 -11.65 16.41 -9.55
N LEU A 133 -11.76 16.04 -10.82
CA LEU A 133 -13.06 15.81 -11.48
C LEU A 133 -13.68 14.45 -11.10
N THR A 134 -12.85 13.45 -10.84
CA THR A 134 -13.29 12.05 -10.62
C THR A 134 -12.89 11.49 -9.25
N GLY A 135 -12.00 12.17 -8.53
CA GLY A 135 -11.50 11.73 -7.24
C GLY A 135 -11.78 12.72 -6.10
N PRO A 136 -11.63 12.28 -4.85
CA PRO A 136 -11.80 13.15 -3.67
C PRO A 136 -10.65 14.14 -3.49
N SER A 137 -9.48 13.86 -4.11
CA SER A 137 -8.26 14.66 -4.08
C SER A 137 -7.38 14.37 -5.29
N THR A 138 -6.17 14.96 -5.30
CA THR A 138 -5.08 14.62 -6.24
C THR A 138 -3.86 14.00 -5.53
N ASP A 139 -4.00 13.60 -4.29
CA ASP A 139 -2.91 13.15 -3.44
C ASP A 139 -2.27 11.85 -3.95
N GLY A 140 -3.05 11.03 -4.67
CA GLY A 140 -2.56 9.80 -5.30
C GLY A 140 -1.49 10.02 -6.36
N LEU A 141 -1.40 11.21 -6.98
CA LEU A 141 -0.35 11.54 -7.96
C LEU A 141 1.06 11.38 -7.39
N GLY A 142 1.23 11.68 -6.11
CA GLY A 142 2.52 11.57 -5.43
C GLY A 142 3.11 10.18 -5.48
N LEU A 143 2.28 9.11 -5.45
CA LEU A 143 2.77 7.73 -5.57
C LEU A 143 3.37 7.48 -6.97
N PHE A 144 2.67 7.87 -8.02
CA PHE A 144 3.12 7.64 -9.40
C PHE A 144 4.35 8.48 -9.73
N ASN A 145 4.41 9.73 -9.27
CA ASN A 145 5.57 10.58 -9.42
C ASN A 145 6.80 10.01 -8.70
N SER A 146 6.60 9.46 -7.49
CA SER A 146 7.68 8.77 -6.76
C SER A 146 8.25 7.59 -7.55
N ALA A 147 7.38 6.79 -8.18
CA ALA A 147 7.82 5.66 -9.00
C ALA A 147 8.60 6.10 -10.25
N ILE A 148 8.18 7.17 -10.91
CA ILE A 148 8.90 7.75 -12.07
C ILE A 148 10.32 8.16 -11.65
N ASP A 149 10.45 8.84 -10.51
CA ASP A 149 11.75 9.24 -9.96
C ASP A 149 12.60 8.03 -9.58
N ALA A 150 12.01 7.00 -8.98
CA ALA A 150 12.73 5.79 -8.61
C ALA A 150 13.25 5.01 -9.82
N ILE A 151 12.50 4.98 -10.93
CA ILE A 151 12.89 4.32 -12.18
C ILE A 151 13.98 5.13 -12.88
N SER A 152 13.88 6.45 -12.93
CA SER A 152 14.88 7.31 -13.58
C SER A 152 16.28 7.16 -12.97
N LYS A 153 16.36 6.85 -11.68
CA LYS A 153 17.61 6.61 -10.97
C LYS A 153 18.24 5.22 -11.22
N ILE A 154 17.47 4.28 -11.77
CA ILE A 154 17.98 2.93 -12.12
C ILE A 154 18.70 2.95 -13.47
N GLY A 155 18.34 3.87 -14.35
CA GLY A 155 18.89 3.99 -15.71
C GLY A 155 20.08 4.95 -15.82
N ALA A 156 20.46 5.59 -14.73
CA ALA A 156 21.62 6.49 -14.66
C ALA A 156 22.81 5.80 -13.97
#